data_652ba04a8c8667023525f10837a56f07
#
_entry.id   652ba04a8c8667023525f10837a56f07
#
_cell.length_a   1.000
_cell.length_b   1.000
_cell.length_c   1.000
_cell.angle_alpha   90.00
_cell.angle_beta   90.00
_cell.angle_gamma   90.00
#
_symmetry.space_group_name_H-M   'P 1'
#
loop_
_entity.id
_entity.type
_entity.pdbx_description
1 polymer ?
#
loop_
_entity_poly.entity_id
_entity_poly.type
_entity_poly.pdbx_seq_one_letter_code
_entity_poly.pdbx_strand_id
1 'polypeptide(L)'
;MNRTNRSGVIKGGVIGGKEQAGQWKIDARFNRKDIGSRIEKFASYKSRVTLHGQDALALIKKLGTSTPANTLFYLDPPYYRKADKLYDNHYKPADHAELAEAVAELDRPWVVSYDDQPEIRTLYSAFRQEVFGINYSAGPVAKGSEVMIYGPKINASGSTVSTWRGIAA
;
A
#
# COMPACT_ATOMS: atom_id res chain seq x y z
N MET A 1 -3.18 -7.07 -15.61
CA MET A 1 -2.83 -8.10 -14.63
C MET A 1 -3.79 -8.11 -13.43
N ASN A 2 -3.96 -7.03 -12.69
CA ASN A 2 -4.85 -6.99 -11.51
C ASN A 2 -6.30 -7.44 -11.79
N ARG A 3 -6.83 -7.22 -12.99
CA ARG A 3 -8.19 -7.60 -13.40
C ARG A 3 -8.26 -8.93 -14.13
N THR A 4 -7.15 -9.50 -14.57
CA THR A 4 -7.08 -10.69 -15.42
C THR A 4 -6.46 -11.90 -14.73
N ASN A 5 -5.70 -11.68 -13.65
CA ASN A 5 -5.10 -12.77 -12.87
C ASN A 5 -5.94 -13.08 -11.62
N ARG A 6 -5.90 -14.35 -11.18
CA ARG A 6 -6.48 -14.78 -9.91
C ARG A 6 -5.86 -13.96 -8.79
N SER A 7 -6.70 -13.49 -7.88
CA SER A 7 -6.27 -12.63 -6.76
C SER A 7 -5.52 -11.34 -7.15
N GLY A 8 -5.46 -11.02 -8.45
CA GLY A 8 -4.77 -9.82 -8.94
C GLY A 8 -3.24 -9.86 -8.84
N VAL A 9 -2.63 -11.00 -8.50
CA VAL A 9 -1.18 -11.14 -8.30
C VAL A 9 -0.49 -11.81 -9.49
N ILE A 10 0.82 -11.54 -9.67
CA ILE A 10 1.62 -12.06 -10.79
C ILE A 10 1.56 -13.59 -10.83
N LYS A 11 1.82 -14.24 -9.69
CA LYS A 11 1.88 -15.71 -9.58
C LYS A 11 0.51 -16.40 -9.56
N GLY A 12 -0.60 -15.63 -9.54
CA GLY A 12 -1.96 -16.18 -9.46
C GLY A 12 -2.44 -16.89 -10.72
N GLY A 13 -1.77 -16.69 -11.84
CA GLY A 13 -2.18 -17.20 -13.14
C GLY A 13 -3.46 -16.53 -13.66
N VAL A 14 -3.79 -16.75 -14.91
CA VAL A 14 -4.95 -16.11 -15.56
C VAL A 14 -6.28 -16.68 -15.03
N ILE A 15 -7.29 -15.82 -14.91
CA ILE A 15 -8.65 -16.24 -14.61
C ILE A 15 -9.15 -17.13 -15.75
N GLY A 16 -9.77 -18.26 -15.44
CA GLY A 16 -10.22 -19.24 -16.43
C GLY A 16 -9.17 -20.27 -16.83
N GLY A 17 -7.89 -20.09 -16.42
CA GLY A 17 -6.79 -20.94 -16.83
C GLY A 17 -6.26 -20.57 -18.23
N LYS A 18 -5.15 -21.21 -18.65
CA LYS A 18 -4.55 -20.95 -19.97
C LYS A 18 -5.50 -21.28 -21.12
N GLU A 19 -6.19 -22.38 -21.02
CA GLU A 19 -7.17 -22.86 -22.03
C GLU A 19 -8.54 -22.19 -21.90
N GLN A 20 -8.71 -21.26 -20.96
CA GLN A 20 -9.99 -20.60 -20.70
C GLN A 20 -11.16 -21.57 -20.50
N ALA A 21 -10.90 -22.77 -19.94
CA ALA A 21 -11.91 -23.79 -19.66
C ALA A 21 -12.66 -23.57 -18.34
N GLY A 22 -12.15 -22.72 -17.45
CA GLY A 22 -12.78 -22.41 -16.17
C GLY A 22 -14.14 -21.72 -16.29
N GLN A 23 -14.95 -21.78 -15.25
CA GLN A 23 -16.26 -21.12 -15.16
C GLN A 23 -16.19 -19.61 -15.47
N TRP A 24 -15.20 -18.93 -14.90
CA TRP A 24 -14.95 -17.51 -15.12
C TRP A 24 -13.82 -17.34 -16.13
N LYS A 25 -14.04 -16.49 -17.14
CA LYS A 25 -13.06 -16.20 -18.19
C LYS A 25 -12.15 -15.02 -17.77
N ILE A 26 -11.11 -14.78 -18.55
CA ILE A 26 -10.09 -13.74 -18.28
C ILE A 26 -10.69 -12.34 -18.10
N ASP A 27 -11.79 -12.07 -18.75
CA ASP A 27 -12.50 -10.78 -18.75
C ASP A 27 -13.56 -10.65 -17.64
N ALA A 28 -13.79 -11.69 -16.82
CA ALA A 28 -14.82 -11.70 -15.80
C ALA A 28 -14.80 -10.49 -14.85
N ARG A 29 -13.63 -9.89 -14.63
CA ARG A 29 -13.45 -8.68 -13.83
C ARG A 29 -12.99 -7.47 -14.68
N PHE A 30 -13.00 -7.57 -16.00
CA PHE A 30 -12.53 -6.55 -16.91
C PHE A 30 -13.72 -5.78 -17.54
N ASN A 31 -14.39 -4.98 -16.72
CA ASN A 31 -15.43 -4.09 -17.20
C ASN A 31 -14.79 -2.88 -17.92
N ARG A 32 -14.77 -2.92 -19.27
CA ARG A 32 -14.14 -1.88 -20.09
C ARG A 32 -14.73 -0.49 -19.84
N LYS A 33 -16.05 -0.40 -19.69
CA LYS A 33 -16.75 0.89 -19.51
C LYS A 33 -16.36 1.51 -18.16
N ASP A 34 -16.42 0.74 -17.09
CA ASP A 34 -16.04 1.20 -15.74
C ASP A 34 -14.55 1.58 -15.68
N ILE A 35 -13.68 0.73 -16.23
CA ILE A 35 -12.23 1.00 -16.24
C ILE A 35 -11.92 2.24 -17.08
N GLY A 36 -12.52 2.38 -18.27
CA GLY A 36 -12.36 3.55 -19.13
C GLY A 36 -12.78 4.84 -18.39
N SER A 37 -13.96 4.83 -17.80
CA SER A 37 -14.46 5.98 -17.01
C SER A 37 -13.55 6.35 -15.84
N ARG A 38 -12.97 5.36 -15.14
CA ARG A 38 -11.99 5.61 -14.06
C ARG A 38 -10.70 6.23 -14.59
N ILE A 39 -10.21 5.75 -15.75
CA ILE A 39 -9.01 6.31 -16.40
C ILE A 39 -9.26 7.77 -16.80
N GLU A 40 -10.39 8.07 -17.45
CA GLU A 40 -10.76 9.43 -17.82
C GLU A 40 -10.88 10.34 -16.60
N LYS A 41 -11.55 9.86 -15.54
CA LYS A 41 -11.64 10.59 -14.27
C LYS A 41 -10.26 10.86 -13.69
N PHE A 42 -9.36 9.86 -13.66
CA PHE A 42 -8.00 10.05 -13.17
C PHE A 42 -7.23 11.05 -14.04
N ALA A 43 -7.36 10.95 -15.36
CA ALA A 43 -6.73 11.86 -16.30
C ALA A 43 -7.15 13.33 -16.08
N SER A 44 -8.38 13.59 -15.64
CA SER A 44 -8.85 14.94 -15.30
C SER A 44 -8.09 15.59 -14.13
N TYR A 45 -7.39 14.80 -13.31
CA TYR A 45 -6.54 15.30 -12.21
C TYR A 45 -5.06 15.47 -12.60
N LYS A 46 -4.70 15.28 -13.87
CA LYS A 46 -3.29 15.29 -14.34
C LYS A 46 -2.51 16.52 -13.88
N SER A 47 -3.10 17.72 -13.90
CA SER A 47 -2.45 18.96 -13.45
C SER A 47 -2.19 19.01 -11.93
N ARG A 48 -2.79 18.11 -11.16
CA ARG A 48 -2.67 18.03 -9.70
C ARG A 48 -1.82 16.86 -9.24
N VAL A 49 -1.29 16.05 -10.16
CA VAL A 49 -0.54 14.84 -9.87
C VAL A 49 0.85 14.94 -10.48
N THR A 50 1.86 14.75 -9.65
CA THR A 50 3.26 14.61 -10.09
C THR A 50 3.71 13.17 -9.80
N LEU A 51 4.18 12.47 -10.84
CA LEU A 51 4.67 11.10 -10.73
C LEU A 51 6.19 11.11 -10.66
N HIS A 52 6.74 10.40 -9.69
CA HIS A 52 8.16 10.17 -9.52
C HIS A 52 8.47 8.68 -9.67
N GLY A 53 9.45 8.32 -10.50
CA GLY A 53 9.89 6.95 -10.76
C GLY A 53 11.24 6.63 -10.13
N GLN A 54 11.63 7.35 -9.10
CA GLN A 54 12.90 7.15 -8.40
C GLN A 54 12.71 6.33 -7.12
N ASP A 55 13.81 5.93 -6.51
CA ASP A 55 13.82 5.26 -5.21
C ASP A 55 13.11 6.09 -4.13
N ALA A 56 12.36 5.41 -3.25
CA ALA A 56 11.53 6.05 -2.25
C ALA A 56 12.36 6.81 -1.19
N LEU A 57 13.50 6.26 -0.76
CA LEU A 57 14.37 6.92 0.22
C LEU A 57 14.95 8.20 -0.33
N ALA A 58 15.43 8.17 -1.59
CA ALA A 58 15.93 9.34 -2.27
C ALA A 58 14.85 10.42 -2.44
N LEU A 59 13.60 9.99 -2.74
CA LEU A 59 12.47 10.89 -2.87
C LEU A 59 12.07 11.51 -1.52
N ILE A 60 12.00 10.72 -0.46
CA ILE A 60 11.70 11.18 0.91
C ILE A 60 12.70 12.24 1.35
N LYS A 61 14.01 11.98 1.22
CA LYS A 61 15.07 12.93 1.57
C LYS A 61 14.94 14.25 0.80
N LYS A 62 14.64 14.18 -0.49
CA LYS A 62 14.46 15.34 -1.34
C LYS A 62 13.21 16.14 -0.97
N LEU A 63 12.07 15.49 -0.86
CA LEU A 63 10.78 16.15 -0.62
C LEU A 63 10.61 16.58 0.84
N GLY A 64 11.20 15.88 1.79
CA GLY A 64 11.14 16.20 3.21
C GLY A 64 11.62 17.60 3.56
N THR A 65 12.56 18.16 2.77
CA THR A 65 13.08 19.50 2.96
C THR A 65 12.44 20.54 2.03
N SER A 66 11.94 20.15 0.86
CA SER A 66 11.49 21.06 -0.20
C SER A 66 9.97 21.27 -0.25
N THR A 67 9.20 20.46 0.45
CA THR A 67 7.73 20.58 0.47
C THR A 67 7.23 21.49 1.59
N PRO A 68 6.02 22.07 1.47
CA PRO A 68 5.39 22.83 2.54
C PRO A 68 5.30 22.08 3.86
N ALA A 69 5.30 22.80 4.99
CA ALA A 69 5.30 22.19 6.33
C ALA A 69 4.05 21.32 6.64
N ASN A 70 2.94 21.59 5.97
CA ASN A 70 1.69 20.83 6.09
C ASN A 70 1.55 19.68 5.08
N THR A 71 2.62 19.32 4.37
CA THR A 71 2.62 18.18 3.45
C THR A 71 2.54 16.88 4.25
N LEU A 72 1.54 16.05 3.95
CA LEU A 72 1.42 14.72 4.52
C LEU A 72 2.20 13.71 3.65
N PHE A 73 3.09 12.95 4.28
CA PHE A 73 3.70 11.78 3.68
C PHE A 73 2.93 10.53 4.10
N TYR A 74 2.33 9.84 3.13
CA TYR A 74 1.76 8.51 3.35
C TYR A 74 2.64 7.49 2.64
N LEU A 75 3.14 6.51 3.39
CA LEU A 75 4.03 5.48 2.90
C LEU A 75 3.36 4.12 3.03
N ASP A 76 3.38 3.37 1.95
CA ASP A 76 2.87 2.00 1.85
C ASP A 76 3.96 1.11 1.23
N PRO A 77 5.04 0.84 1.97
CA PRO A 77 6.16 0.05 1.47
C PRO A 77 5.76 -1.42 1.27
N PRO A 78 6.58 -2.20 0.54
CA PRO A 78 6.36 -3.65 0.42
C PRO A 78 6.23 -4.31 1.78
N TYR A 79 5.35 -5.29 1.90
CA TYR A 79 5.15 -6.04 3.15
C TYR A 79 6.44 -6.71 3.64
N TYR A 80 6.60 -6.78 4.97
CA TYR A 80 7.79 -7.37 5.57
C TYR A 80 7.92 -8.87 5.30
N ARG A 81 6.81 -9.64 5.42
CA ARG A 81 6.85 -11.11 5.29
C ARG A 81 6.32 -11.69 3.99
N LYS A 82 5.49 -10.99 3.25
CA LYS A 82 4.84 -11.54 2.04
C LYS A 82 5.35 -10.92 0.74
N ALA A 83 6.35 -10.07 0.83
CA ALA A 83 6.84 -9.31 -0.31
C ALA A 83 7.42 -10.20 -1.41
N ASP A 84 8.13 -11.27 -1.07
CA ASP A 84 8.71 -12.25 -2.00
C ASP A 84 7.69 -12.95 -2.90
N LYS A 85 6.43 -13.07 -2.43
CA LYS A 85 5.32 -13.67 -3.16
C LYS A 85 4.51 -12.66 -3.98
N LEU A 86 4.56 -11.40 -3.61
CA LEU A 86 3.71 -10.35 -4.17
C LEU A 86 4.44 -9.41 -5.13
N TYR A 87 5.74 -9.20 -4.91
CA TYR A 87 6.53 -8.22 -5.65
C TYR A 87 7.81 -8.85 -6.21
N ASP A 88 8.23 -8.42 -7.39
CA ASP A 88 9.52 -8.82 -7.97
C ASP A 88 10.68 -8.12 -7.24
N ASN A 89 10.49 -6.90 -6.78
CA ASN A 89 11.40 -6.15 -5.93
C ASN A 89 10.81 -6.10 -4.52
N HIS A 90 11.41 -6.81 -3.59
CA HIS A 90 11.03 -6.82 -2.18
C HIS A 90 12.15 -6.23 -1.33
N TYR A 91 11.75 -5.56 -0.26
CA TYR A 91 12.67 -5.01 0.72
C TYR A 91 13.29 -6.13 1.57
N LYS A 92 14.59 -5.99 1.85
CA LYS A 92 15.29 -6.78 2.87
C LYS A 92 15.09 -6.11 4.24
N PRO A 93 15.37 -6.81 5.35
CA PRO A 93 15.27 -6.20 6.68
C PRO A 93 16.04 -4.88 6.84
N ALA A 94 17.20 -4.75 6.20
CA ALA A 94 17.99 -3.52 6.20
C ALA A 94 17.27 -2.35 5.50
N ASP A 95 16.59 -2.62 4.37
CA ASP A 95 15.87 -1.59 3.63
C ASP A 95 14.69 -1.03 4.44
N HIS A 96 14.02 -1.89 5.22
CA HIS A 96 12.96 -1.47 6.14
C HIS A 96 13.51 -0.61 7.29
N ALA A 97 14.70 -0.93 7.81
CA ALA A 97 15.36 -0.14 8.85
C ALA A 97 15.77 1.24 8.31
N GLU A 98 16.40 1.30 7.12
CA GLU A 98 16.76 2.57 6.48
C GLU A 98 15.54 3.45 6.21
N LEU A 99 14.42 2.83 5.80
CA LEU A 99 13.16 3.57 5.62
C LEU A 99 12.65 4.13 6.95
N ALA A 100 12.69 3.34 8.02
CA ALA A 100 12.25 3.79 9.33
C ALA A 100 13.09 4.97 9.85
N GLU A 101 14.41 4.92 9.68
CA GLU A 101 15.32 6.02 10.01
C GLU A 101 15.00 7.28 9.20
N ALA A 102 14.88 7.15 7.88
CA ALA A 102 14.58 8.27 7.01
C ALA A 102 13.23 8.94 7.31
N VAL A 103 12.23 8.13 7.70
CA VAL A 103 10.91 8.63 8.08
C VAL A 103 10.94 9.29 9.45
N ALA A 104 11.72 8.76 10.39
CA ALA A 104 11.89 9.36 11.73
C ALA A 104 12.51 10.77 11.67
N GLU A 105 13.36 11.02 10.70
CA GLU A 105 13.99 12.33 10.48
C GLU A 105 13.08 13.34 9.76
N LEU A 106 11.92 12.92 9.25
CA LEU A 106 11.02 13.82 8.53
C LEU A 106 10.40 14.88 9.44
N ASP A 107 10.70 16.14 9.15
CA ASP A 107 10.03 17.28 9.78
C ASP A 107 8.70 17.65 9.09
N ARG A 108 7.92 16.64 8.75
CA ARG A 108 6.59 16.75 8.11
C ARG A 108 5.63 15.74 8.76
N PRO A 109 4.32 15.97 8.72
CA PRO A 109 3.34 14.93 9.07
C PRO A 109 3.55 13.68 8.20
N TRP A 110 3.60 12.52 8.83
CA TRP A 110 3.72 11.26 8.08
C TRP A 110 2.93 10.12 8.73
N VAL A 111 2.54 9.17 7.89
CA VAL A 111 1.88 7.92 8.27
C VAL A 111 2.51 6.80 7.44
N VAL A 112 2.76 5.66 8.07
CA VAL A 112 3.26 4.45 7.40
C VAL A 112 2.29 3.31 7.69
N SER A 113 1.95 2.53 6.65
CA SER A 113 1.17 1.28 6.78
C SER A 113 2.05 0.07 6.48
N TYR A 114 1.88 -1.01 7.27
CA TYR A 114 2.57 -2.28 7.09
C TYR A 114 1.69 -3.47 7.46
N ASP A 115 2.08 -4.67 7.03
CA ASP A 115 1.62 -5.89 7.66
C ASP A 115 2.10 -5.92 9.13
N ASP A 116 1.20 -6.32 10.03
CA ASP A 116 1.48 -6.34 11.47
C ASP A 116 2.50 -7.43 11.83
N GLN A 117 3.77 -7.03 11.90
CA GLN A 117 4.89 -7.90 12.25
C GLN A 117 5.67 -7.35 13.45
N PRO A 118 6.15 -8.22 14.34
CA PRO A 118 6.94 -7.80 15.51
C PRO A 118 8.16 -6.97 15.14
N GLU A 119 8.83 -7.29 14.04
CA GLU A 119 10.00 -6.61 13.54
C GLU A 119 9.67 -5.14 13.17
N ILE A 120 8.56 -4.95 12.47
CA ILE A 120 8.07 -3.60 12.11
C ILE A 120 7.69 -2.81 13.36
N ARG A 121 6.97 -3.45 14.29
CA ARG A 121 6.61 -2.79 15.56
C ARG A 121 7.83 -2.34 16.34
N THR A 122 8.91 -3.13 16.32
CA THR A 122 10.18 -2.80 16.97
C THR A 122 10.88 -1.63 16.29
N LEU A 123 10.97 -1.61 14.94
CA LEU A 123 11.58 -0.52 14.17
C LEU A 123 10.91 0.84 14.48
N TYR A 124 9.60 0.84 14.66
CA TYR A 124 8.82 2.05 14.91
C TYR A 124 8.36 2.19 16.37
N SER A 125 9.05 1.55 17.34
CA SER A 125 8.64 1.51 18.76
C SER A 125 8.53 2.89 19.42
N ALA A 126 9.26 3.88 18.93
CA ALA A 126 9.19 5.27 19.41
C ALA A 126 7.94 6.03 18.96
N PHE A 127 7.14 5.48 18.07
CA PHE A 127 6.00 6.14 17.46
C PHE A 127 4.68 5.47 17.83
N ARG A 128 3.59 6.23 17.74
CA ARG A 128 2.24 5.71 17.97
C ARG A 128 1.89 4.70 16.89
N GLN A 129 1.36 3.55 17.30
CA GLN A 129 0.98 2.44 16.44
C GLN A 129 -0.46 2.03 16.72
N GLU A 130 -1.23 1.80 15.68
CA GLU A 130 -2.59 1.26 15.76
C GLU A 130 -2.71 0.03 14.86
N VAL A 131 -3.21 -1.06 15.42
CA VAL A 131 -3.42 -2.32 14.69
C VAL A 131 -4.88 -2.46 14.34
N PHE A 132 -5.15 -2.85 13.10
CA PHE A 132 -6.50 -3.10 12.63
C PHE A 132 -6.58 -4.39 11.82
N GLY A 133 -7.72 -5.07 11.97
CA GLY A 133 -7.99 -6.29 11.22
C GLY A 133 -8.40 -5.98 9.78
N ILE A 134 -7.85 -6.74 8.83
CA ILE A 134 -8.26 -6.69 7.43
C ILE A 134 -8.69 -8.08 6.96
N ASN A 135 -9.64 -8.11 6.05
CA ASN A 135 -10.03 -9.33 5.36
C ASN A 135 -9.31 -9.38 4.02
N TYR A 136 -8.35 -10.28 3.87
CA TYR A 136 -7.74 -10.54 2.57
C TYR A 136 -8.73 -11.29 1.70
N SER A 137 -9.13 -10.68 0.58
CA SER A 137 -9.97 -11.33 -0.44
C SER A 137 -9.15 -12.04 -1.52
N ALA A 138 -7.84 -11.98 -1.44
CA ALA A 138 -6.92 -12.58 -2.39
C ALA A 138 -6.58 -14.02 -1.98
N GLY A 139 -7.43 -14.99 -2.33
CA GLY A 139 -7.28 -16.40 -1.97
C GLY A 139 -8.37 -16.89 -0.98
N PRO A 140 -8.13 -17.98 -0.23
CA PRO A 140 -9.01 -18.34 0.88
C PRO A 140 -9.09 -17.16 1.85
N VAL A 141 -10.31 -16.80 2.27
CA VAL A 141 -10.53 -15.68 3.18
C VAL A 141 -9.68 -15.88 4.44
N ALA A 142 -8.60 -15.14 4.54
CA ALA A 142 -7.73 -15.15 5.70
C ALA A 142 -7.88 -13.79 6.40
N LYS A 143 -8.10 -13.83 7.70
CA LYS A 143 -7.99 -12.64 8.54
C LYS A 143 -6.51 -12.28 8.65
N GLY A 144 -6.19 -11.05 8.35
CA GLY A 144 -4.87 -10.48 8.57
C GLY A 144 -4.97 -9.27 9.47
N SER A 145 -3.83 -8.79 9.91
CA SER A 145 -3.72 -7.53 10.62
C SER A 145 -2.70 -6.63 9.91
N GLU A 146 -2.99 -5.35 9.90
CA GLU A 146 -2.08 -4.30 9.50
C GLU A 146 -1.82 -3.37 10.68
N VAL A 147 -0.68 -2.73 10.65
CA VAL A 147 -0.31 -1.68 11.61
C VAL A 147 -0.18 -0.36 10.87
N MET A 148 -0.81 0.66 11.41
CA MET A 148 -0.62 2.04 11.00
C MET A 148 0.22 2.77 12.03
N ILE A 149 1.26 3.41 11.57
CA ILE A 149 2.28 4.08 12.38
C ILE A 149 2.22 5.57 12.07
N TYR A 150 2.20 6.38 13.11
CA TYR A 150 1.95 7.82 12.98
C TYR A 150 3.15 8.63 13.49
N GLY A 151 3.59 9.56 12.67
CA GLY A 151 4.59 10.54 13.05
C GLY A 151 4.10 11.51 14.13
N PRO A 152 5.04 12.17 14.83
CA PRO A 152 4.71 13.00 15.99
C PRO A 152 3.84 14.23 15.64
N LYS A 153 3.81 14.65 14.38
CA LYS A 153 2.97 15.77 13.90
C LYS A 153 1.55 15.36 13.49
N ILE A 154 1.19 14.08 13.62
CA ILE A 154 -0.16 13.59 13.39
C ILE A 154 -0.94 13.63 14.69
N ASN A 155 -1.79 14.63 14.85
CA ASN A 155 -2.75 14.73 15.94
C ASN A 155 -4.00 13.89 15.59
N ALA A 156 -4.00 12.62 15.95
CA ALA A 156 -5.23 11.84 15.93
C ALA A 156 -5.88 11.90 17.32
N SER A 157 -6.53 13.01 17.61
CA SER A 157 -7.46 13.09 18.72
C SER A 157 -8.73 12.32 18.34
N GLY A 158 -8.90 11.11 18.90
CA GLY A 158 -10.21 10.55 19.17
C GLY A 158 -11.04 10.02 18.01
N SER A 159 -10.50 9.36 17.00
CA SER A 159 -11.31 8.45 16.20
C SER A 159 -10.87 7.01 16.45
N THR A 160 -11.67 6.28 17.21
CA THR A 160 -11.75 4.84 17.05
C THR A 160 -11.95 4.57 15.56
N VAL A 161 -10.95 3.98 14.92
CA VAL A 161 -11.11 3.46 13.55
C VAL A 161 -12.09 2.30 13.65
N SER A 162 -13.38 2.63 13.68
CA SER A 162 -14.42 1.66 13.54
C SER A 162 -14.33 1.13 12.11
N THR A 163 -13.81 -0.07 11.99
CA THR A 163 -13.94 -0.95 10.81
C THR A 163 -13.91 -0.21 9.48
N TRP A 164 -12.71 -0.04 8.93
CA TRP A 164 -12.56 0.28 7.53
C TRP A 164 -13.25 -0.84 6.72
N ARG A 165 -14.44 -0.56 6.24
CA ARG A 165 -15.04 -1.41 5.21
C ARG A 165 -14.22 -1.16 3.96
N GLY A 166 -13.33 -2.11 3.63
CA GLY A 166 -12.57 -2.06 2.42
C GLY A 166 -13.50 -1.72 1.26
N ILE A 167 -13.11 -0.75 0.45
CA ILE A 167 -13.75 -0.51 -0.83
C ILE A 167 -13.57 -1.80 -1.61
N ALA A 168 -14.63 -2.58 -1.71
CA ALA A 168 -14.64 -3.75 -2.56
C ALA A 168 -14.29 -3.28 -3.98
N ALA A 169 -13.14 -3.75 -4.45
CA ALA A 169 -12.66 -3.51 -5.80
C ALA A 169 -13.42 -4.37 -6.81
#